data_8158677e7a2aa25a0fd1ad55a906dd89
#
_entry.id   8158677e7a2aa25a0fd1ad55a906dd89
#
_cell.length_a   1.000
_cell.length_b   1.000
_cell.length_c   1.000
_cell.angle_alpha   90.00
_cell.angle_beta   90.00
_cell.angle_gamma   90.00
#
_symmetry.space_group_name_H-M   'P 1'
#
loop_
_entity.id
_entity.type
_entity.pdbx_description
1 polymer ?
#
loop_
_entity_poly.entity_id
_entity_poly.type
_entity_poly.pdbx_seq_one_letter_code
_entity_poly.pdbx_strand_id
1 'polypeptide(L)'
;MPRAELSEPLTVTRANGKTINSPYPFGFEPTFHRYRLEEPEHIKKPQTIFVCSMADLFGPWVPTRWIVEVLDACWAAPQHRYLFLTKNPARYEELDRLALLPREENFWFGVTATDHQTMMYAMRCLPAWKYNIFISIEPMLGNIKLFEAEQVPSWIVLGAMTGPGSNRHQPKQEWVEALARDAADTAVPVFMKDSLGPIVGEENMLRELPWG
;
A
#
# COMPACT_ATOMS: atom_id res chain seq x y z
N MET A 1 3.65 12.09 21.31
CA MET A 1 3.93 13.10 20.30
C MET A 1 2.68 13.93 20.12
N PRO A 2 2.76 15.26 20.01
CA PRO A 2 1.62 16.08 19.65
C PRO A 2 1.13 15.63 18.26
N ARG A 3 -0.17 15.57 18.08
CA ARG A 3 -0.81 15.18 16.82
C ARG A 3 -1.63 16.37 16.34
N ALA A 4 -1.34 16.86 15.14
CA ALA A 4 -2.02 17.99 14.58
C ALA A 4 -3.17 17.56 13.68
N GLU A 5 -4.30 18.25 13.77
CA GLU A 5 -5.43 18.12 12.85
C GLU A 5 -5.66 19.47 12.17
N LEU A 6 -5.74 19.45 10.87
CA LEU A 6 -5.91 20.64 10.05
C LEU A 6 -7.26 20.60 9.34
N SER A 7 -8.11 21.56 9.66
CA SER A 7 -9.39 21.77 8.94
C SER A 7 -9.18 22.56 7.64
N GLU A 8 -8.07 23.29 7.54
CA GLU A 8 -7.69 24.08 6.36
C GLU A 8 -6.19 23.88 6.05
N PRO A 9 -5.78 24.03 4.78
CA PRO A 9 -4.38 23.90 4.42
C PRO A 9 -3.52 25.03 5.01
N LEU A 10 -2.40 24.67 5.62
CA LEU A 10 -1.36 25.64 5.95
C LEU A 10 -0.54 25.94 4.68
N THR A 11 -0.31 27.21 4.42
CA THR A 11 0.42 27.67 3.23
C THR A 11 1.83 28.11 3.57
N VAL A 12 2.73 27.95 2.61
CA VAL A 12 4.11 28.46 2.65
C VAL A 12 4.41 29.21 1.36
N THR A 13 5.08 30.35 1.49
CA THR A 13 5.55 31.11 0.32
C THR A 13 7.00 30.69 0.04
N ARG A 14 7.24 30.15 -1.15
CA ARG A 14 8.58 29.76 -1.62
C ARG A 14 9.42 31.00 -1.95
N ALA A 15 10.73 30.83 -2.08
CA ALA A 15 11.67 31.92 -2.43
C ALA A 15 11.34 32.62 -3.75
N ASN A 16 10.62 31.95 -4.66
CA ASN A 16 10.15 32.53 -5.93
C ASN A 16 8.83 33.31 -5.79
N GLY A 17 8.35 33.59 -4.57
CA GLY A 17 7.12 34.32 -4.31
C GLY A 17 5.83 33.51 -4.46
N LYS A 18 5.89 32.23 -4.91
CA LYS A 18 4.71 31.38 -5.07
C LYS A 18 4.26 30.80 -3.73
N THR A 19 3.02 31.06 -3.34
CA THR A 19 2.38 30.43 -2.19
C THR A 19 1.81 29.07 -2.57
N ILE A 20 2.11 28.06 -1.79
CA ILE A 20 1.62 26.68 -1.96
C ILE A 20 1.13 26.12 -0.63
N ASN A 21 0.23 25.14 -0.68
CA ASN A 21 -0.10 24.36 0.51
C ASN A 21 1.12 23.57 0.98
N SER A 22 1.39 23.61 2.28
CA SER A 22 2.47 22.81 2.88
C SER A 22 1.98 21.39 3.12
N PRO A 23 2.52 20.38 2.41
CA PRO A 23 2.13 18.99 2.62
C PRO A 23 2.67 18.42 3.95
N TYR A 24 3.74 19.01 4.50
CA TYR A 24 4.40 18.60 5.75
C TYR A 24 4.63 19.80 6.67
N PRO A 25 3.55 20.44 7.16
CA PRO A 25 3.68 21.71 7.90
C PRO A 25 4.44 21.56 9.22
N PHE A 26 4.47 20.35 9.78
CA PHE A 26 5.15 20.02 11.04
C PHE A 26 6.25 18.96 10.85
N GLY A 27 6.83 18.88 9.66
CA GLY A 27 7.89 17.92 9.33
C GLY A 27 7.41 16.48 9.42
N PHE A 28 8.02 15.67 10.30
CA PHE A 28 7.67 14.25 10.49
C PHE A 28 6.59 14.02 11.56
N GLU A 29 6.05 15.08 12.18
CA GLU A 29 4.94 14.91 13.12
C GLU A 29 3.68 14.43 12.41
N PRO A 30 2.98 13.39 12.92
CA PRO A 30 1.75 12.89 12.33
C PRO A 30 0.71 14.02 12.25
N THR A 31 0.29 14.33 11.03
CA THR A 31 -0.64 15.42 10.75
C THR A 31 -1.83 14.90 9.96
N PHE A 32 -3.03 15.15 10.46
CA PHE A 32 -4.27 14.79 9.79
C PHE A 32 -4.81 15.98 9.00
N HIS A 33 -4.78 15.89 7.67
CA HIS A 33 -5.28 16.90 6.75
C HIS A 33 -6.77 16.68 6.48
N ARG A 34 -7.61 17.02 7.46
CA ARG A 34 -9.06 16.78 7.42
C ARG A 34 -9.74 17.40 6.19
N TYR A 35 -9.29 18.57 5.75
CA TYR A 35 -9.80 19.27 4.56
C TYR A 35 -9.66 18.47 3.26
N ARG A 36 -8.86 17.39 3.26
CA ARG A 36 -8.66 16.53 2.09
C ARG A 36 -9.65 15.36 2.00
N LEU A 37 -10.44 15.12 3.03
CA LEU A 37 -11.34 13.98 3.08
C LEU A 37 -12.41 14.01 1.98
N GLU A 38 -12.81 15.21 1.54
CA GLU A 38 -13.80 15.39 0.47
C GLU A 38 -13.20 15.29 -0.94
N GLU A 39 -11.86 15.23 -1.09
CA GLU A 39 -11.21 15.19 -2.42
C GLU A 39 -11.72 14.04 -3.31
N PRO A 40 -11.90 12.79 -2.81
CA PRO A 40 -12.40 11.70 -3.65
C PRO A 40 -13.80 11.95 -4.22
N GLU A 41 -14.70 12.54 -3.47
CA GLU A 41 -16.07 12.84 -3.94
C GLU A 41 -16.10 13.85 -5.09
N HIS A 42 -15.13 14.77 -5.12
CA HIS A 42 -15.02 15.78 -6.18
C HIS A 42 -14.49 15.22 -7.49
N ILE A 43 -13.82 14.06 -7.46
CA ILE A 43 -13.28 13.40 -8.66
C ILE A 43 -14.36 12.53 -9.29
N LYS A 44 -14.96 12.98 -10.39
CA LYS A 44 -16.09 12.28 -11.03
C LYS A 44 -15.68 11.07 -11.87
N LYS A 45 -14.47 11.09 -12.46
CA LYS A 45 -13.97 9.95 -13.24
C LYS A 45 -13.42 8.87 -12.32
N PRO A 46 -13.87 7.61 -12.45
CA PRO A 46 -13.30 6.50 -11.70
C PRO A 46 -11.78 6.43 -11.80
N GLN A 47 -11.12 6.23 -10.66
CA GLN A 47 -9.66 6.13 -10.56
C GLN A 47 -9.27 5.07 -9.55
N THR A 48 -8.06 4.54 -9.67
CA THR A 48 -7.39 3.82 -8.61
C THR A 48 -6.58 4.83 -7.78
N ILE A 49 -6.94 4.97 -6.51
CA ILE A 49 -6.36 5.94 -5.58
C ILE A 49 -5.48 5.19 -4.57
N PHE A 50 -4.19 5.52 -4.55
CA PHE A 50 -3.29 5.03 -3.50
C PHE A 50 -3.37 5.98 -2.30
N VAL A 51 -4.00 5.51 -1.24
CA VAL A 51 -4.31 6.32 -0.05
C VAL A 51 -3.08 6.50 0.82
N CYS A 52 -2.79 7.73 1.21
CA CYS A 52 -1.64 8.09 2.06
C CYS A 52 -0.28 7.60 1.53
N SER A 53 -0.03 7.75 0.21
CA SER A 53 1.20 7.27 -0.45
C SER A 53 2.51 7.73 0.19
N MET A 54 2.50 8.82 0.96
CA MET A 54 3.68 9.39 1.63
C MET A 54 3.67 9.17 3.16
N ALA A 55 2.71 8.40 3.68
CA ALA A 55 2.58 8.11 5.11
C ALA A 55 1.96 6.72 5.29
N ASP A 56 2.11 6.14 6.49
CA ASP A 56 1.45 4.89 6.86
C ASP A 56 0.21 5.20 7.71
N LEU A 57 -0.99 5.12 7.07
CA LEU A 57 -2.27 5.37 7.74
C LEU A 57 -2.52 4.39 8.90
N PHE A 58 -1.98 3.19 8.84
CA PHE A 58 -2.15 2.14 9.83
C PHE A 58 -0.97 2.02 10.80
N GLY A 59 -0.08 3.00 10.79
CA GLY A 59 1.02 3.08 11.75
C GLY A 59 0.51 3.13 13.21
N PRO A 60 1.28 2.59 14.19
CA PRO A 60 0.85 2.51 15.59
C PRO A 60 0.62 3.88 16.24
N TRP A 61 1.14 4.93 15.63
CA TRP A 61 0.97 6.32 16.09
C TRP A 61 -0.32 6.98 15.57
N VAL A 62 -1.03 6.36 14.61
CA VAL A 62 -2.26 6.93 14.02
C VAL A 62 -3.47 6.59 14.89
N PRO A 63 -4.26 7.59 15.35
CA PRO A 63 -5.49 7.32 16.10
C PRO A 63 -6.51 6.54 15.27
N THR A 64 -7.22 5.59 15.87
CA THR A 64 -8.28 4.82 15.19
C THR A 64 -9.31 5.73 14.53
N ARG A 65 -9.70 6.82 15.18
CA ARG A 65 -10.68 7.78 14.62
C ARG A 65 -10.23 8.39 13.29
N TRP A 66 -8.93 8.66 13.10
CA TRP A 66 -8.43 9.18 11.82
C TRP A 66 -8.52 8.14 10.71
N ILE A 67 -8.24 6.88 11.06
CA ILE A 67 -8.39 5.77 10.10
C ILE A 67 -9.84 5.64 9.67
N VAL A 68 -10.77 5.63 10.62
CA VAL A 68 -12.21 5.53 10.35
C VAL A 68 -12.68 6.69 9.46
N GLU A 69 -12.31 7.93 9.78
CA GLU A 69 -12.67 9.10 8.96
C GLU A 69 -12.16 9.00 7.51
N VAL A 70 -10.95 8.46 7.30
CA VAL A 70 -10.41 8.22 5.95
C VAL A 70 -11.18 7.10 5.24
N LEU A 71 -11.48 6.00 5.94
CA LEU A 71 -12.26 4.90 5.37
C LEU A 71 -13.69 5.35 5.00
N ASP A 72 -14.34 6.15 5.85
CA ASP A 72 -15.66 6.73 5.58
C ASP A 72 -15.64 7.66 4.35
N ALA A 73 -14.60 8.49 4.22
CA ALA A 73 -14.42 9.34 3.04
C ALA A 73 -14.24 8.53 1.74
N CYS A 74 -13.51 7.42 1.81
CA CYS A 74 -13.37 6.50 0.69
C CYS A 74 -14.71 5.80 0.37
N TRP A 75 -15.45 5.41 1.40
CA TRP A 75 -16.76 4.75 1.26
C TRP A 75 -17.81 5.68 0.63
N ALA A 76 -17.77 6.98 0.95
CA ALA A 76 -18.63 8.00 0.37
C ALA A 76 -18.41 8.22 -1.14
N ALA A 77 -17.25 7.82 -1.68
CA ALA A 77 -16.91 7.94 -3.11
C ALA A 77 -16.66 6.57 -3.77
N PRO A 78 -17.70 5.70 -3.90
CA PRO A 78 -17.57 4.30 -4.30
C PRO A 78 -17.16 4.09 -5.75
N GLN A 79 -17.16 5.15 -6.58
CA GLN A 79 -16.72 5.09 -7.98
C GLN A 79 -15.20 4.83 -8.11
N HIS A 80 -14.40 4.99 -7.03
CA HIS A 80 -12.96 4.79 -7.04
C HIS A 80 -12.59 3.45 -6.44
N ARG A 81 -11.40 2.95 -6.83
CA ARG A 81 -10.70 1.86 -6.15
C ARG A 81 -9.66 2.45 -5.23
N TYR A 82 -9.59 1.94 -4.01
CA TYR A 82 -8.70 2.44 -2.96
C TYR A 82 -7.65 1.40 -2.61
N LEU A 83 -6.37 1.77 -2.73
CA LEU A 83 -5.24 0.95 -2.33
C LEU A 83 -4.66 1.54 -1.04
N PHE A 84 -4.65 0.75 0.00
CA PHE A 84 -4.00 1.07 1.27
C PHE A 84 -2.75 0.22 1.42
N LEU A 85 -1.68 0.76 1.95
CA LEU A 85 -0.45 0.00 2.20
C LEU A 85 0.08 0.31 3.59
N THR A 86 0.47 -0.74 4.33
CA THR A 86 1.06 -0.60 5.66
C THR A 86 2.25 -1.53 5.86
N LYS A 87 3.13 -1.14 6.78
CA LYS A 87 4.16 -2.02 7.37
C LYS A 87 3.72 -2.62 8.70
N ASN A 88 2.50 -2.32 9.14
CA ASN A 88 1.92 -2.76 10.42
C ASN A 88 0.63 -3.56 10.20
N PRO A 89 0.69 -4.80 9.70
CA PRO A 89 -0.50 -5.62 9.41
C PRO A 89 -1.34 -5.95 10.65
N ALA A 90 -0.75 -5.95 11.84
CA ALA A 90 -1.49 -6.14 13.09
C ALA A 90 -2.60 -5.09 13.31
N ARG A 91 -2.46 -3.91 12.70
CA ARG A 91 -3.50 -2.88 12.76
C ARG A 91 -4.75 -3.27 11.99
N TYR A 92 -4.59 -3.97 10.86
CA TYR A 92 -5.73 -4.52 10.13
C TYR A 92 -6.48 -5.55 10.97
N GLU A 93 -5.76 -6.46 11.64
CA GLU A 93 -6.36 -7.45 12.54
C GLU A 93 -7.14 -6.78 13.68
N GLU A 94 -6.59 -5.72 14.28
CA GLU A 94 -7.29 -4.95 15.32
C GLU A 94 -8.59 -4.32 14.78
N LEU A 95 -8.52 -3.65 13.62
CA LEU A 95 -9.68 -3.00 13.00
C LEU A 95 -10.72 -4.01 12.52
N ASP A 96 -10.30 -5.18 12.02
CA ASP A 96 -11.23 -6.26 11.66
C ASP A 96 -11.99 -6.79 12.87
N ARG A 97 -11.32 -7.01 14.01
CA ARG A 97 -11.97 -7.41 15.26
C ARG A 97 -12.99 -6.39 15.76
N LEU A 98 -12.77 -5.13 15.48
CA LEU A 98 -13.69 -4.03 15.81
C LEU A 98 -14.77 -3.80 14.75
N ALA A 99 -14.79 -4.59 13.66
CA ALA A 99 -15.66 -4.42 12.50
C ALA A 99 -15.59 -3.02 11.85
N LEU A 100 -14.39 -2.44 11.83
CA LEU A 100 -14.12 -1.10 11.28
C LEU A 100 -13.50 -1.13 9.87
N LEU A 101 -13.14 -2.32 9.34
CA LEU A 101 -12.63 -2.43 7.97
C LEU A 101 -13.79 -2.64 6.98
N PRO A 102 -13.89 -1.81 5.92
CA PRO A 102 -14.83 -2.03 4.81
C PRO A 102 -14.56 -3.35 4.08
N ARG A 103 -15.62 -3.97 3.54
CA ARG A 103 -15.54 -5.25 2.78
C ARG A 103 -15.92 -5.08 1.32
N GLU A 104 -16.11 -3.86 0.89
CA GLU A 104 -16.48 -3.51 -0.48
C GLU A 104 -15.35 -3.88 -1.45
N GLU A 105 -15.72 -4.34 -2.64
CA GLU A 105 -14.78 -4.85 -3.66
C GLU A 105 -13.76 -3.81 -4.15
N ASN A 106 -14.06 -2.53 -3.95
CA ASN A 106 -13.16 -1.44 -4.33
C ASN A 106 -12.13 -1.06 -3.26
N PHE A 107 -12.14 -1.73 -2.08
CA PHE A 107 -11.13 -1.56 -1.03
C PHE A 107 -10.07 -2.66 -1.10
N TRP A 108 -8.81 -2.27 -1.17
CA TRP A 108 -7.66 -3.17 -1.28
C TRP A 108 -6.67 -2.88 -0.15
N PHE A 109 -6.44 -3.87 0.70
CA PHE A 109 -5.57 -3.75 1.86
C PHE A 109 -4.21 -4.39 1.59
N GLY A 110 -3.19 -3.56 1.49
CA GLY A 110 -1.83 -3.96 1.17
C GLY A 110 -0.94 -4.05 2.40
N VAL A 111 -0.02 -4.99 2.36
CA VAL A 111 1.06 -5.09 3.36
C VAL A 111 2.40 -5.15 2.66
N THR A 112 3.38 -4.41 3.20
CA THR A 112 4.76 -4.52 2.75
C THR A 112 5.40 -5.78 3.35
N ALA A 113 5.94 -6.63 2.49
CA ALA A 113 6.79 -7.75 2.88
C ALA A 113 8.16 -7.62 2.20
N THR A 114 9.20 -8.13 2.83
CA THR A 114 10.57 -8.11 2.27
C THR A 114 11.16 -9.52 2.12
N ASP A 115 10.59 -10.48 2.84
CA ASP A 115 11.01 -11.87 2.89
C ASP A 115 9.81 -12.78 3.20
N HIS A 116 10.07 -14.08 3.21
CA HIS A 116 9.04 -15.09 3.47
C HIS A 116 8.39 -14.95 4.85
N GLN A 117 9.15 -14.63 5.89
CA GLN A 117 8.62 -14.51 7.25
C GLN A 117 7.67 -13.32 7.38
N THR A 118 8.01 -12.18 6.82
CA THR A 118 7.17 -10.97 6.82
C THR A 118 5.91 -11.16 5.99
N MET A 119 5.98 -11.89 4.87
CA MET A 119 4.80 -12.25 4.08
C MET A 119 3.87 -13.19 4.86
N MET A 120 4.39 -14.25 5.47
CA MET A 120 3.58 -15.17 6.27
C MET A 120 2.91 -14.48 7.46
N TYR A 121 3.60 -13.52 8.08
CA TYR A 121 3.00 -12.70 9.13
C TYR A 121 1.87 -11.82 8.61
N ALA A 122 2.08 -11.15 7.46
CA ALA A 122 1.07 -10.33 6.83
C ALA A 122 -0.21 -11.12 6.51
N MET A 123 -0.05 -12.31 5.91
CA MET A 123 -1.18 -13.17 5.53
C MET A 123 -1.97 -13.71 6.73
N ARG A 124 -1.36 -13.83 7.92
CA ARG A 124 -2.09 -14.23 9.14
C ARG A 124 -2.92 -13.11 9.75
N CYS A 125 -2.51 -11.85 9.55
CA CYS A 125 -3.18 -10.69 10.17
C CYS A 125 -4.51 -10.33 9.51
N LEU A 126 -4.74 -10.74 8.25
CA LEU A 126 -5.96 -10.39 7.54
C LEU A 126 -6.40 -11.56 6.63
N PRO A 127 -7.65 -12.06 6.77
CA PRO A 127 -8.12 -13.20 6.00
C PRO A 127 -8.43 -12.83 4.54
N ALA A 128 -7.75 -13.49 3.57
CA ALA A 128 -7.89 -13.25 2.14
C ALA A 128 -9.30 -13.61 1.60
N TRP A 129 -10.02 -14.52 2.26
CA TRP A 129 -11.41 -14.86 1.89
C TRP A 129 -12.42 -13.76 2.22
N LYS A 130 -12.01 -12.79 3.03
CA LYS A 130 -12.88 -11.72 3.54
C LYS A 130 -12.56 -10.36 2.91
N TYR A 131 -11.33 -10.14 2.46
CA TYR A 131 -10.82 -8.87 1.98
C TYR A 131 -9.98 -9.04 0.71
N ASN A 132 -9.94 -8.02 -0.15
CA ASN A 132 -8.96 -7.95 -1.22
C ASN A 132 -7.61 -7.58 -0.61
N ILE A 133 -6.69 -8.54 -0.56
CA ILE A 133 -5.36 -8.35 0.03
C ILE A 133 -4.33 -8.32 -1.08
N PHE A 134 -3.42 -7.35 -1.04
CA PHE A 134 -2.22 -7.39 -1.87
C PHE A 134 -0.95 -7.33 -1.02
N ILE A 135 0.10 -7.97 -1.50
CA ILE A 135 1.41 -7.92 -0.88
C ILE A 135 2.34 -7.09 -1.77
N SER A 136 2.90 -6.01 -1.21
CA SER A 136 3.95 -5.22 -1.86
C SER A 136 5.31 -5.70 -1.37
N ILE A 137 6.05 -6.37 -2.24
CA ILE A 137 7.38 -6.90 -1.95
C ILE A 137 8.41 -5.94 -2.53
N GLU A 138 8.81 -4.96 -1.72
CA GLU A 138 9.75 -3.91 -2.13
C GLU A 138 10.51 -3.36 -0.92
N PRO A 139 11.82 -3.67 -0.82
CA PRO A 139 12.58 -4.58 -1.66
C PRO A 139 12.36 -6.06 -1.31
N MET A 140 12.58 -6.96 -2.28
CA MET A 140 12.65 -8.39 -2.02
C MET A 140 14.05 -8.72 -1.52
N LEU A 141 14.18 -9.06 -0.24
CA LEU A 141 15.45 -9.34 0.44
C LEU A 141 15.72 -10.84 0.65
N GLY A 142 14.76 -11.69 0.33
CA GLY A 142 14.86 -13.15 0.47
C GLY A 142 13.91 -13.87 -0.48
N ASN A 143 14.11 -15.18 -0.61
CA ASN A 143 13.21 -16.04 -1.38
C ASN A 143 11.84 -16.16 -0.66
N ILE A 144 10.77 -15.93 -1.39
CA ILE A 144 9.38 -16.02 -0.91
C ILE A 144 8.68 -17.14 -1.65
N LYS A 145 7.94 -17.98 -0.92
CA LYS A 145 7.21 -19.12 -1.45
C LYS A 145 5.74 -19.00 -1.10
N LEU A 146 4.87 -18.91 -2.10
CA LEU A 146 3.43 -18.76 -1.88
C LEU A 146 2.76 -20.06 -1.43
N PHE A 147 3.22 -21.20 -1.93
CA PHE A 147 2.61 -22.51 -1.64
C PHE A 147 2.77 -22.95 -0.16
N GLU A 148 3.62 -22.31 0.62
CA GLU A 148 3.75 -22.57 2.05
C GLU A 148 2.73 -21.77 2.89
N ALA A 149 1.98 -20.83 2.29
CA ALA A 149 0.98 -20.04 2.98
C ALA A 149 -0.37 -20.78 3.05
N GLU A 150 -1.06 -20.66 4.18
CA GLU A 150 -2.41 -21.21 4.36
C GLU A 150 -3.45 -20.54 3.45
N GLN A 151 -3.16 -19.34 3.00
CA GLN A 151 -3.95 -18.55 2.06
C GLN A 151 -3.02 -17.72 1.17
N VAL A 152 -3.48 -17.39 -0.03
CA VAL A 152 -2.73 -16.55 -0.98
C VAL A 152 -3.33 -15.15 -1.07
N PRO A 153 -2.54 -14.11 -1.38
CA PRO A 153 -3.07 -12.77 -1.60
C PRO A 153 -3.86 -12.70 -2.90
N SER A 154 -4.70 -11.69 -3.04
CA SER A 154 -5.44 -11.41 -4.27
C SER A 154 -4.57 -10.75 -5.35
N TRP A 155 -3.40 -10.22 -4.98
CA TRP A 155 -2.47 -9.55 -5.88
C TRP A 155 -1.08 -9.42 -5.26
N ILE A 156 -0.05 -9.47 -6.10
CA ILE A 156 1.35 -9.26 -5.70
C ILE A 156 1.94 -8.10 -6.51
N VAL A 157 2.58 -7.18 -5.81
CA VAL A 157 3.37 -6.09 -6.41
C VAL A 157 4.83 -6.30 -6.05
N LEU A 158 5.69 -6.41 -7.05
CA LEU A 158 7.13 -6.61 -6.87
C LEU A 158 7.91 -5.37 -7.28
N GLY A 159 8.92 -5.01 -6.49
CA GLY A 159 9.84 -3.93 -6.81
C GLY A 159 11.22 -4.16 -6.24
N ALA A 160 12.23 -3.64 -6.94
CA ALA A 160 13.59 -3.58 -6.47
C ALA A 160 13.83 -2.30 -5.65
N MET A 161 14.81 -2.33 -4.76
CA MET A 161 15.23 -1.15 -4.03
C MET A 161 15.77 -0.09 -5.00
N THR A 162 15.40 1.16 -4.79
CA THR A 162 15.86 2.31 -5.59
C THR A 162 16.58 3.33 -4.71
N GLY A 163 17.39 4.20 -5.33
CA GLY A 163 18.12 5.28 -4.66
C GLY A 163 19.54 4.92 -4.21
N PRO A 164 20.19 5.81 -3.45
CA PRO A 164 21.58 5.62 -3.02
C PRO A 164 21.77 4.34 -2.20
N GLY A 165 22.74 3.50 -2.56
CA GLY A 165 23.04 2.26 -1.84
C GLY A 165 22.16 1.06 -2.23
N SER A 166 21.20 1.22 -3.14
CA SER A 166 20.28 0.16 -3.59
C SER A 166 21.01 -1.07 -4.15
N ASN A 167 22.19 -0.91 -4.78
CA ASN A 167 22.96 -2.00 -5.39
C ASN A 167 23.31 -3.14 -4.41
N ARG A 168 23.30 -2.89 -3.10
CA ARG A 168 23.61 -3.89 -2.08
C ARG A 168 22.41 -4.77 -1.69
N HIS A 169 21.21 -4.37 -2.11
CA HIS A 169 19.95 -4.98 -1.66
C HIS A 169 19.03 -5.27 -2.85
N GLN A 170 19.61 -5.59 -4.00
CA GLN A 170 18.83 -6.00 -5.16
C GLN A 170 18.33 -7.44 -4.99
N PRO A 171 17.10 -7.77 -5.42
CA PRO A 171 16.64 -9.13 -5.45
C PRO A 171 17.46 -9.96 -6.44
N LYS A 172 17.61 -11.24 -6.14
CA LYS A 172 18.16 -12.16 -7.12
C LYS A 172 17.10 -12.46 -8.17
N GLN A 173 17.50 -12.53 -9.44
CA GLN A 173 16.59 -12.86 -10.55
C GLN A 173 15.85 -14.18 -10.28
N GLU A 174 16.55 -15.21 -9.82
CA GLU A 174 16.01 -16.52 -9.49
C GLU A 174 14.87 -16.47 -8.45
N TRP A 175 14.88 -15.51 -7.51
CA TRP A 175 13.82 -15.34 -6.50
C TRP A 175 12.57 -14.75 -7.13
N VAL A 176 12.74 -13.73 -8.00
CA VAL A 176 11.63 -13.08 -8.70
C VAL A 176 10.93 -14.07 -9.62
N GLU A 177 11.72 -14.85 -10.39
CA GLU A 177 11.18 -15.88 -11.29
C GLU A 177 10.49 -17.02 -10.54
N ALA A 178 11.06 -17.45 -9.39
CA ALA A 178 10.43 -18.49 -8.57
C ALA A 178 9.07 -18.02 -8.04
N LEU A 179 9.00 -16.79 -7.50
CA LEU A 179 7.75 -16.22 -7.00
C LEU A 179 6.72 -16.02 -8.13
N ALA A 180 7.16 -15.60 -9.31
CA ALA A 180 6.28 -15.47 -10.49
C ALA A 180 5.68 -16.82 -10.93
N ARG A 181 6.45 -17.90 -10.86
CA ARG A 181 5.95 -19.26 -11.11
C ARG A 181 4.94 -19.70 -10.04
N ASP A 182 5.28 -19.54 -8.76
CA ASP A 182 4.37 -19.85 -7.65
C ASP A 182 3.05 -19.09 -7.78
N ALA A 183 3.11 -17.80 -8.19
CA ALA A 183 1.94 -16.97 -8.41
C ALA A 183 1.09 -17.48 -9.60
N ALA A 184 1.72 -17.89 -10.69
CA ALA A 184 1.02 -18.48 -11.84
C ALA A 184 0.32 -19.80 -11.45
N ASP A 185 0.98 -20.66 -10.68
CA ASP A 185 0.42 -21.93 -10.20
C ASP A 185 -0.78 -21.75 -9.26
N THR A 186 -0.84 -20.61 -8.56
CA THR A 186 -1.93 -20.23 -7.65
C THR A 186 -2.93 -19.24 -8.25
N ALA A 187 -2.77 -18.89 -9.52
CA ALA A 187 -3.59 -17.90 -10.25
C ALA A 187 -3.62 -16.51 -9.56
N VAL A 188 -2.53 -16.12 -8.90
CA VAL A 188 -2.38 -14.81 -8.29
C VAL A 188 -1.73 -13.85 -9.29
N PRO A 189 -2.40 -12.75 -9.67
CA PRO A 189 -1.81 -11.76 -10.58
C PRO A 189 -0.56 -11.10 -9.97
N VAL A 190 0.43 -10.81 -10.84
CA VAL A 190 1.69 -10.19 -10.46
C VAL A 190 1.93 -8.89 -11.23
N PHE A 191 2.26 -7.83 -10.53
CA PHE A 191 2.71 -6.57 -11.12
C PHE A 191 4.16 -6.29 -10.72
N MET A 192 5.05 -6.29 -11.69
CA MET A 192 6.47 -5.94 -11.51
C MET A 192 6.67 -4.47 -11.82
N LYS A 193 7.23 -3.70 -10.87
CA LYS A 193 7.60 -2.30 -11.07
C LYS A 193 8.81 -2.18 -12.00
N ASP A 194 8.95 -1.04 -12.70
CA ASP A 194 10.04 -0.79 -13.65
C ASP A 194 11.44 -1.00 -13.07
N SER A 195 11.58 -0.86 -11.75
CA SER A 195 12.84 -1.13 -11.05
C SER A 195 13.34 -2.57 -11.18
N LEU A 196 12.50 -3.52 -11.60
CA LEU A 196 12.89 -4.92 -11.85
C LEU A 196 13.35 -5.19 -13.29
N GLY A 197 13.04 -4.33 -14.25
CA GLY A 197 13.46 -4.50 -15.65
C GLY A 197 14.95 -4.83 -15.83
N PRO A 198 15.88 -4.11 -15.18
CA PRO A 198 17.30 -4.40 -15.26
C PRO A 198 17.71 -5.78 -14.68
N ILE A 199 16.85 -6.43 -13.89
CA ILE A 199 17.14 -7.69 -13.20
C ILE A 199 16.57 -8.87 -13.96
N VAL A 200 15.32 -8.76 -14.43
CA VAL A 200 14.60 -9.88 -15.08
C VAL A 200 14.54 -9.76 -16.61
N GLY A 201 14.89 -8.61 -17.18
CA GLY A 201 14.67 -8.27 -18.59
C GLY A 201 13.26 -7.72 -18.85
N GLU A 202 13.17 -6.71 -19.73
CA GLU A 202 11.86 -6.05 -20.03
C GLU A 202 10.84 -7.02 -20.63
N GLU A 203 11.28 -8.02 -21.38
CA GLU A 203 10.45 -9.05 -22.00
C GLU A 203 9.81 -10.00 -20.99
N ASN A 204 10.34 -10.08 -19.78
CA ASN A 204 9.85 -10.95 -18.70
C ASN A 204 9.02 -10.21 -17.65
N MET A 205 8.77 -8.91 -17.86
CA MET A 205 8.02 -8.08 -16.93
C MET A 205 6.52 -8.41 -16.94
N LEU A 206 6.00 -8.86 -15.80
CA LEU A 206 4.56 -9.06 -15.60
C LEU A 206 3.90 -7.75 -15.18
N ARG A 207 2.73 -7.44 -15.77
CA ARG A 207 1.97 -6.19 -15.55
C ARG A 207 0.50 -6.48 -15.25
N GLU A 208 0.24 -7.54 -14.54
CA GLU A 208 -1.11 -8.04 -14.27
C GLU A 208 -1.80 -7.22 -13.18
N LEU A 209 -3.06 -6.92 -13.42
CA LEU A 209 -3.93 -6.25 -12.47
C LEU A 209 -5.10 -7.17 -12.12
N PRO A 210 -5.48 -7.30 -10.84
CA PRO A 210 -6.53 -8.25 -10.43
C PRO A 210 -7.95 -7.82 -10.81
N TRP A 211 -8.11 -6.66 -11.41
CA TRP A 211 -9.41 -6.13 -11.85
C TRP A 211 -9.55 -6.01 -13.38
N GLY A 212 -8.67 -6.67 -14.17
CA GLY A 212 -8.74 -6.73 -15.64
C GLY A 212 -8.16 -5.50 -16.32
#